data_688a631464d40f87612ce9b2e167f261
#
_entry.id   688a631464d40f87612ce9b2e167f261
#
_cell.length_a   1.000
_cell.length_b   1.000
_cell.length_c   1.000
_cell.angle_alpha   90.00
_cell.angle_beta   90.00
_cell.angle_gamma   90.00
#
_symmetry.space_group_name_H-M   'P 1'
#
loop_
_entity.id
_entity.type
_entity.pdbx_description
1 polymer ?
#
loop_
_entity_poly.entity_id
_entity_poly.type
_entity_poly.pdbx_seq_one_letter_code
_entity_poly.pdbx_strand_id
1 'polypeptide(L)'
;MYFVGQTTPQGLKRAAAAPTSLSIGHFRPRCVETLPLTTIVSVRRNGKVVMGGDGQVSLGNTVMKGNAKKVRRLYHGQVLAGFAGATADAFTLFERFEGQLEKHQGHLVRAAVELAKDWRTDRSLSRLEAMLAVANKDASLIITGNGDVVEPEHGLIAMGSGGGFAQAAAMALLQKTELSAREITETALNIAGSICVFTNQNLTIEEEDCAE
;
A
#
# COMPACT_ATOMS: atom_id res chain seq x y z
N MET A 1 -67.09 27.78 13.11
CA MET A 1 -67.58 28.50 14.26
C MET A 1 -66.56 29.48 14.77
N TYR A 2 -66.85 30.71 14.74
CA TYR A 2 -66.12 31.93 15.00
C TYR A 2 -65.32 31.95 16.31
N PHE A 3 -64.12 32.58 16.44
CA PHE A 3 -64.05 33.86 17.16
C PHE A 3 -62.68 34.56 16.80
N VAL A 4 -62.87 35.81 16.45
CA VAL A 4 -61.94 36.89 16.20
C VAL A 4 -61.48 37.50 17.55
N GLY A 5 -60.26 37.93 17.63
CA GLY A 5 -59.72 38.73 18.73
C GLY A 5 -58.48 39.50 18.30
N GLN A 6 -58.69 40.71 17.86
CA GLN A 6 -57.63 41.75 17.63
C GLN A 6 -57.19 42.31 18.97
N THR A 7 -55.92 42.60 19.09
CA THR A 7 -55.41 43.85 19.73
C THR A 7 -53.99 44.18 19.26
N THR A 8 -53.81 45.40 18.88
CA THR A 8 -52.67 46.14 18.37
C THR A 8 -51.76 46.69 19.52
N PRO A 9 -50.76 47.57 19.25
CA PRO A 9 -49.36 47.23 19.25
C PRO A 9 -48.61 48.07 20.30
N GLN A 10 -47.47 47.63 20.76
CA GLN A 10 -46.51 48.55 21.41
C GLN A 10 -45.07 48.03 21.37
N GLY A 11 -44.19 48.90 20.90
CA GLY A 11 -42.83 49.01 21.45
C GLY A 11 -41.67 48.58 20.54
N LEU A 12 -41.30 49.45 19.60
CA LEU A 12 -39.95 49.41 19.00
C LEU A 12 -38.91 49.58 20.12
N LYS A 13 -38.02 48.63 20.25
CA LYS A 13 -36.64 48.87 20.70
C LYS A 13 -35.68 48.23 19.70
N ARG A 14 -35.01 49.09 18.96
CA ARG A 14 -33.85 48.76 18.12
C ARG A 14 -32.74 48.26 19.04
N ALA A 15 -32.29 47.05 18.83
CA ALA A 15 -30.97 46.61 19.22
C ALA A 15 -30.24 46.20 17.94
N ALA A 16 -29.33 47.06 17.55
CA ALA A 16 -28.37 46.76 16.49
C ALA A 16 -27.37 45.72 17.04
N ALA A 17 -27.45 44.52 16.54
CA ALA A 17 -26.37 43.53 16.68
C ALA A 17 -25.69 43.44 15.33
N ALA A 18 -24.42 43.81 15.31
CA ALA A 18 -23.52 43.67 14.19
C ALA A 18 -23.39 42.19 13.76
N PRO A 19 -23.28 41.87 12.51
CA PRO A 19 -23.04 40.51 12.07
C PRO A 19 -21.63 40.10 12.49
N THR A 20 -21.58 39.08 13.30
CA THR A 20 -20.34 38.33 13.58
C THR A 20 -19.84 37.76 12.26
N SER A 21 -18.71 38.23 11.81
CA SER A 21 -18.02 37.68 10.63
C SER A 21 -17.75 36.20 10.90
N LEU A 22 -18.47 35.32 10.21
CA LEU A 22 -18.09 33.92 10.07
C LEU A 22 -16.74 33.89 9.37
N SER A 23 -15.70 33.70 10.17
CA SER A 23 -14.38 33.33 9.68
C SER A 23 -14.55 32.00 8.92
N ILE A 24 -14.58 32.07 7.60
CA ILE A 24 -14.42 30.89 6.76
C ILE A 24 -12.98 30.44 7.02
N GLY A 25 -12.83 29.46 7.92
CA GLY A 25 -11.57 28.78 8.14
C GLY A 25 -11.07 28.35 6.77
N HIS A 26 -9.86 28.82 6.41
CA HIS A 26 -9.17 28.36 5.21
C HIS A 26 -9.07 26.84 5.30
N PHE A 27 -9.95 26.15 4.57
CA PHE A 27 -9.81 24.73 4.29
C PHE A 27 -8.54 24.59 3.46
N ARG A 28 -7.41 24.39 4.13
CA ARG A 28 -6.20 23.92 3.47
C ARG A 28 -6.52 22.52 2.97
N PRO A 29 -6.55 22.27 1.66
CA PRO A 29 -6.66 20.89 1.21
C PRO A 29 -5.48 20.16 1.85
N ARG A 30 -5.78 19.13 2.65
CA ARG A 30 -4.76 18.14 3.04
C ARG A 30 -4.10 17.74 1.74
N CYS A 31 -2.78 17.84 1.68
CA CYS A 31 -2.02 17.22 0.61
C CYS A 31 -2.63 15.82 0.44
N VAL A 32 -3.13 15.54 -0.74
CA VAL A 32 -3.49 14.18 -1.12
C VAL A 32 -2.19 13.42 -0.94
N GLU A 33 -2.12 12.59 0.09
CA GLU A 33 -1.02 11.66 0.27
C GLU A 33 -0.89 10.95 -1.08
N THR A 34 0.23 11.12 -1.73
CA THR A 34 0.52 10.44 -2.99
C THR A 34 0.72 8.98 -2.65
N LEU A 35 -0.38 8.25 -2.59
CA LEU A 35 -0.34 6.80 -2.45
C LEU A 35 0.60 6.25 -3.54
N PRO A 36 1.53 5.37 -3.20
CA PRO A 36 2.44 4.76 -4.17
C PRO A 36 1.63 4.19 -5.34
N LEU A 37 1.92 4.65 -6.56
CA LEU A 37 1.22 4.29 -7.80
C LEU A 37 1.66 2.89 -8.27
N THR A 38 1.29 1.86 -7.50
CA THR A 38 1.77 0.48 -7.67
C THR A 38 0.79 -0.46 -6.98
N THR A 39 0.74 -1.71 -7.42
CA THR A 39 0.05 -2.78 -6.68
C THR A 39 0.97 -3.99 -6.57
N ILE A 40 1.23 -4.42 -5.35
CA ILE A 40 1.95 -5.65 -5.02
C ILE A 40 1.04 -6.55 -4.21
N VAL A 41 1.05 -7.84 -4.53
CA VAL A 41 0.34 -8.89 -3.78
C VAL A 41 1.30 -10.03 -3.51
N SER A 42 1.28 -10.58 -2.31
CA SER A 42 1.94 -11.85 -2.00
C SER A 42 0.96 -12.76 -1.26
N VAL A 43 0.91 -14.01 -1.67
CA VAL A 43 0.04 -15.05 -1.09
C VAL A 43 0.89 -16.25 -0.72
N ARG A 44 0.73 -16.73 0.50
CA ARG A 44 1.32 -17.99 0.98
C ARG A 44 0.22 -19.02 1.15
N ARG A 45 0.33 -20.15 0.44
CA ARG A 45 -0.64 -21.26 0.51
C ARG A 45 -0.02 -22.56 -0.02
N ASN A 46 -0.36 -23.69 0.62
CA ASN A 46 -0.01 -25.04 0.16
C ASN A 46 1.50 -25.21 -0.15
N GLY A 47 2.36 -24.84 0.80
CA GLY A 47 3.81 -25.00 0.65
C GLY A 47 4.45 -24.06 -0.37
N LYS A 48 3.77 -22.99 -0.81
CA LYS A 48 4.32 -21.99 -1.74
C LYS A 48 4.02 -20.57 -1.27
N VAL A 49 4.96 -19.68 -1.54
CA VAL A 49 4.74 -18.25 -1.50
C VAL A 49 4.88 -17.67 -2.92
N VAL A 50 3.90 -16.90 -3.33
CA VAL A 50 3.86 -16.25 -4.64
C VAL A 50 3.76 -14.76 -4.41
N MET A 51 4.59 -13.98 -5.11
CA MET A 51 4.55 -12.52 -5.10
C MET A 51 4.35 -12.00 -6.51
N GLY A 52 3.38 -11.14 -6.68
CA GLY A 52 3.07 -10.51 -7.96
C GLY A 52 2.98 -9.00 -7.84
N GLY A 53 3.21 -8.33 -8.94
CA GLY A 53 3.03 -6.88 -9.07
C GLY A 53 2.62 -6.49 -10.49
N ASP A 54 1.90 -5.38 -10.58
CA ASP A 54 1.56 -4.75 -11.86
C ASP A 54 2.77 -4.04 -12.47
N GLY A 55 2.67 -3.69 -13.76
CA GLY A 55 3.74 -3.04 -14.50
C GLY A 55 3.59 -1.53 -14.70
N GLN A 56 2.55 -0.88 -14.16
CA GLN A 56 2.28 0.53 -14.45
C GLN A 56 3.17 1.48 -13.64
N VAL A 57 3.81 2.40 -14.31
CA VAL A 57 4.44 3.59 -13.73
C VAL A 57 3.71 4.82 -14.25
N SER A 58 3.17 5.62 -13.35
CA SER A 58 2.43 6.84 -13.68
C SER A 58 3.11 8.08 -13.09
N LEU A 59 2.95 9.21 -13.78
CA LEU A 59 3.30 10.53 -13.27
C LEU A 59 2.03 11.38 -13.30
N GLY A 60 1.48 11.66 -12.12
CA GLY A 60 0.14 12.21 -12.02
C GLY A 60 -0.88 11.31 -12.74
N ASN A 61 -1.58 11.88 -13.72
CA ASN A 61 -2.60 11.17 -14.50
C ASN A 61 -2.08 10.55 -15.82
N THR A 62 -0.75 10.52 -16.02
CA THR A 62 -0.15 10.02 -17.26
C THR A 62 0.60 8.72 -17.01
N VAL A 63 0.30 7.69 -17.80
CA VAL A 63 1.05 6.43 -17.79
C VAL A 63 2.37 6.61 -18.54
N MET A 64 3.48 6.51 -17.83
CA MET A 64 4.84 6.66 -18.39
C MET A 64 5.40 5.32 -18.88
N LYS A 65 5.04 4.22 -18.22
CA LYS A 65 5.49 2.87 -18.55
C LYS A 65 4.46 1.85 -18.11
N GLY A 66 4.23 0.80 -18.91
CA GLY A 66 3.24 -0.23 -18.62
C GLY A 66 3.82 -1.60 -18.26
N ASN A 67 5.15 -1.78 -18.30
CA ASN A 67 5.83 -3.08 -18.12
C ASN A 67 7.03 -3.01 -17.17
N ALA A 68 6.94 -2.20 -16.12
CA ALA A 68 7.97 -2.14 -15.09
C ALA A 68 7.97 -3.41 -14.24
N LYS A 69 9.16 -3.89 -13.90
CA LYS A 69 9.31 -5.03 -12.99
C LYS A 69 9.43 -4.50 -11.55
N LYS A 70 8.36 -4.67 -10.79
CA LYS A 70 8.24 -4.21 -9.40
C LYS A 70 8.46 -5.32 -8.37
N VAL A 71 8.56 -6.56 -8.85
CA VAL A 71 8.91 -7.76 -8.07
C VAL A 71 10.25 -8.28 -8.57
N ARG A 72 11.12 -8.70 -7.65
CA ARG A 72 12.45 -9.21 -7.91
C ARG A 72 12.79 -10.34 -6.96
N ARG A 73 13.78 -11.15 -7.36
CA ARG A 73 14.47 -12.10 -6.50
C ARG A 73 15.75 -11.48 -5.99
N LEU A 74 15.98 -11.59 -4.70
CA LEU A 74 17.17 -11.13 -3.98
C LEU A 74 17.89 -12.32 -3.35
N TYR A 75 19.09 -12.10 -2.83
CA TYR A 75 19.87 -13.08 -2.07
C TYR A 75 19.92 -14.45 -2.76
N HIS A 76 20.68 -14.54 -3.84
CA HIS A 76 20.83 -15.78 -4.63
C HIS A 76 19.51 -16.39 -5.13
N GLY A 77 18.46 -15.57 -5.27
CA GLY A 77 17.16 -16.00 -5.72
C GLY A 77 16.23 -16.57 -4.65
N GLN A 78 16.64 -16.57 -3.37
CA GLN A 78 15.89 -17.18 -2.25
C GLN A 78 14.89 -16.26 -1.58
N VAL A 79 14.90 -14.97 -1.90
CA VAL A 79 14.00 -13.97 -1.31
C VAL A 79 13.25 -13.24 -2.42
N LEU A 80 11.92 -13.26 -2.33
CA LEU A 80 11.04 -12.45 -3.16
C LEU A 80 10.93 -11.06 -2.55
N ALA A 81 11.05 -10.01 -3.35
CA ALA A 81 10.90 -8.63 -2.89
C ALA A 81 10.04 -7.84 -3.86
N GLY A 82 9.02 -7.14 -3.33
CA GLY A 82 8.12 -6.26 -4.05
C GLY A 82 8.13 -4.86 -3.46
N PHE A 83 8.10 -3.84 -4.32
CA PHE A 83 8.23 -2.45 -3.92
C PHE A 83 7.01 -1.64 -4.32
N ALA A 84 6.50 -0.81 -3.42
CA ALA A 84 5.50 0.22 -3.68
C ALA A 84 6.01 1.58 -3.21
N GLY A 85 6.20 2.51 -4.16
CA GLY A 85 6.78 3.84 -3.91
C GLY A 85 7.31 4.47 -5.19
N ALA A 86 8.10 5.55 -5.07
CA ALA A 86 8.76 6.16 -6.21
C ALA A 86 9.84 5.24 -6.80
N THR A 87 9.89 5.14 -8.13
CA THR A 87 10.76 4.18 -8.82
C THR A 87 12.26 4.38 -8.50
N ALA A 88 12.69 5.63 -8.28
CA ALA A 88 14.08 5.93 -7.93
C ALA A 88 14.48 5.34 -6.57
N ASP A 89 13.53 5.26 -5.65
CA ASP A 89 13.74 4.80 -4.29
C ASP A 89 13.80 3.27 -4.20
N ALA A 90 13.13 2.59 -5.16
CA ALA A 90 13.10 1.13 -5.23
C ALA A 90 14.49 0.51 -5.32
N PHE A 91 15.37 1.06 -6.17
CA PHE A 91 16.71 0.52 -6.36
C PHE A 91 17.55 0.63 -5.09
N THR A 92 17.54 1.79 -4.45
CA THR A 92 18.27 2.03 -3.20
C THR A 92 17.81 1.08 -2.10
N LEU A 93 16.49 0.86 -1.94
CA LEU A 93 15.95 -0.03 -0.92
C LEU A 93 16.27 -1.50 -1.20
N PHE A 94 16.17 -1.94 -2.44
CA PHE A 94 16.57 -3.30 -2.81
C PHE A 94 18.06 -3.55 -2.54
N GLU A 95 18.96 -2.65 -2.94
CA GLU A 95 20.41 -2.75 -2.67
C GLU A 95 20.70 -2.77 -1.16
N ARG A 96 20.07 -1.89 -0.39
CA ARG A 96 20.24 -1.87 1.06
C ARG A 96 19.73 -3.14 1.72
N PHE A 97 18.57 -3.64 1.27
CA PHE A 97 18.04 -4.88 1.81
C PHE A 97 18.87 -6.10 1.46
N GLU A 98 19.38 -6.19 0.24
CA GLU A 98 20.28 -7.25 -0.19
C GLU A 98 21.57 -7.25 0.65
N GLY A 99 22.16 -6.07 0.92
CA GLY A 99 23.28 -5.93 1.84
C GLY A 99 22.98 -6.41 3.27
N GLN A 100 21.76 -6.18 3.79
CA GLN A 100 21.36 -6.71 5.09
C GLN A 100 21.14 -8.23 5.04
N LEU A 101 20.62 -8.78 3.95
CA LEU A 101 20.50 -10.23 3.77
C LEU A 101 21.86 -10.92 3.75
N GLU A 102 22.84 -10.38 3.01
CA GLU A 102 24.21 -10.89 2.98
C GLU A 102 24.86 -10.86 4.37
N LYS A 103 24.76 -9.74 5.07
CA LYS A 103 25.29 -9.57 6.43
C LYS A 103 24.69 -10.55 7.44
N HIS A 104 23.44 -10.91 7.27
CA HIS A 104 22.71 -11.79 8.17
C HIS A 104 22.46 -13.18 7.58
N GLN A 105 23.25 -13.60 6.58
CA GLN A 105 23.23 -14.96 6.02
C GLN A 105 21.83 -15.44 5.59
N GLY A 106 21.03 -14.53 4.98
CA GLY A 106 19.72 -14.82 4.48
C GLY A 106 18.61 -14.86 5.54
N HIS A 107 18.89 -14.56 6.82
CA HIS A 107 17.87 -14.49 7.86
C HIS A 107 16.90 -13.31 7.62
N LEU A 108 15.78 -13.59 6.96
CA LEU A 108 14.82 -12.59 6.46
C LEU A 108 14.34 -11.61 7.54
N VAL A 109 13.85 -12.14 8.67
CA VAL A 109 13.31 -11.30 9.76
C VAL A 109 14.38 -10.37 10.32
N ARG A 110 15.60 -10.88 10.53
CA ARG A 110 16.70 -10.09 11.06
C ARG A 110 17.14 -9.01 10.07
N ALA A 111 17.30 -9.36 8.81
CA ALA A 111 17.63 -8.40 7.75
C ALA A 111 16.55 -7.30 7.62
N ALA A 112 15.27 -7.66 7.73
CA ALA A 112 14.16 -6.72 7.70
C ALA A 112 14.19 -5.73 8.87
N VAL A 113 14.44 -6.21 10.09
CA VAL A 113 14.56 -5.36 11.28
C VAL A 113 15.74 -4.40 11.18
N GLU A 114 16.89 -4.85 10.70
CA GLU A 114 18.08 -3.99 10.53
C GLU A 114 17.84 -2.96 9.41
N LEU A 115 17.24 -3.34 8.29
CA LEU A 115 16.83 -2.37 7.27
C LEU A 115 15.87 -1.32 7.83
N ALA A 116 14.88 -1.71 8.61
CA ALA A 116 13.91 -0.78 9.22
C ALA A 116 14.59 0.23 10.17
N LYS A 117 15.60 -0.20 10.94
CA LYS A 117 16.43 0.68 11.76
C LYS A 117 17.23 1.67 10.91
N ASP A 118 17.90 1.17 9.86
CA ASP A 118 18.64 2.02 8.92
C ASP A 118 17.71 3.02 8.25
N TRP A 119 16.53 2.59 7.82
CA TRP A 119 15.53 3.44 7.16
C TRP A 119 15.10 4.60 8.05
N ARG A 120 14.89 4.34 9.33
CA ARG A 120 14.49 5.37 10.32
C ARG A 120 15.59 6.36 10.67
N THR A 121 16.85 5.93 10.64
CA THR A 121 18.00 6.72 11.13
C THR A 121 18.79 7.40 10.02
N ASP A 122 18.80 6.84 8.82
CA ASP A 122 19.48 7.43 7.67
C ASP A 122 18.64 8.55 7.06
N ARG A 123 19.21 9.78 7.02
CA ARG A 123 18.52 10.97 6.48
C ARG A 123 18.13 10.84 5.01
N SER A 124 18.84 10.05 4.23
CA SER A 124 18.53 9.79 2.82
C SER A 124 17.33 8.87 2.67
N LEU A 125 17.26 7.83 3.51
CA LEU A 125 16.17 6.85 3.49
C LEU A 125 14.89 7.35 4.18
N SER A 126 15.01 8.11 5.28
CA SER A 126 13.86 8.55 6.09
C SER A 126 12.87 9.47 5.37
N ARG A 127 13.24 9.97 4.18
CA ARG A 127 12.36 10.76 3.32
C ARG A 127 11.60 9.94 2.28
N LEU A 128 11.89 8.64 2.18
CA LEU A 128 11.28 7.78 1.19
C LEU A 128 9.87 7.36 1.65
N GLU A 129 8.88 7.79 0.89
CA GLU A 129 7.50 7.33 1.05
C GLU A 129 7.32 6.02 0.28
N ALA A 130 7.69 4.91 0.92
CA ALA A 130 7.73 3.63 0.27
C ALA A 130 7.38 2.48 1.24
N MET A 131 7.02 1.35 0.66
CA MET A 131 6.83 0.08 1.36
C MET A 131 7.55 -1.03 0.59
N LEU A 132 8.14 -1.95 1.33
CA LEU A 132 8.79 -3.12 0.79
C LEU A 132 8.10 -4.38 1.32
N ALA A 133 7.56 -5.22 0.43
CA ALA A 133 7.13 -6.56 0.74
C ALA A 133 8.27 -7.52 0.49
N VAL A 134 8.56 -8.41 1.43
CA VAL A 134 9.60 -9.42 1.28
C VAL A 134 9.08 -10.78 1.76
N ALA A 135 9.44 -11.84 1.05
CA ALA A 135 9.03 -13.18 1.40
C ALA A 135 10.11 -14.19 1.04
N ASN A 136 10.25 -15.22 1.86
CA ASN A 136 11.05 -16.40 1.57
C ASN A 136 10.29 -17.66 1.99
N LYS A 137 10.93 -18.81 2.02
CA LYS A 137 10.34 -20.07 2.46
C LYS A 137 9.75 -20.02 3.88
N ASP A 138 10.27 -19.18 4.78
CA ASP A 138 9.95 -19.18 6.22
C ASP A 138 8.92 -18.10 6.61
N ALA A 139 9.03 -16.89 6.04
CA ALA A 139 8.24 -15.74 6.46
C ALA A 139 7.83 -14.82 5.29
N SER A 140 6.81 -13.99 5.52
CA SER A 140 6.40 -12.90 4.62
C SER A 140 6.22 -11.64 5.45
N LEU A 141 6.91 -10.54 5.08
CA LEU A 141 6.98 -9.32 5.88
C LEU A 141 6.70 -8.08 5.03
N ILE A 142 6.10 -7.07 5.67
CA ILE A 142 6.01 -5.70 5.14
C ILE A 142 6.97 -4.84 5.96
N ILE A 143 7.81 -4.07 5.28
CA ILE A 143 8.71 -3.08 5.88
C ILE A 143 8.27 -1.70 5.41
N THR A 144 8.02 -0.77 6.33
CA THR A 144 7.60 0.59 6.03
C THR A 144 8.69 1.61 6.30
N GLY A 145 8.60 2.77 5.64
CA GLY A 145 9.52 3.90 5.86
C GLY A 145 9.48 4.46 7.30
N ASN A 146 8.42 4.17 8.06
CA ASN A 146 8.33 4.52 9.48
C ASN A 146 9.14 3.60 10.40
N GLY A 147 9.71 2.53 9.85
CA GLY A 147 10.50 1.55 10.59
C GLY A 147 9.67 0.39 11.15
N ASP A 148 8.44 0.21 10.67
CA ASP A 148 7.62 -0.94 11.04
C ASP A 148 8.04 -2.17 10.24
N VAL A 149 8.10 -3.31 10.90
CA VAL A 149 8.24 -4.63 10.30
C VAL A 149 7.05 -5.46 10.75
N VAL A 150 6.17 -5.78 9.82
CA VAL A 150 4.89 -6.44 10.11
C VAL A 150 4.84 -7.77 9.38
N GLU A 151 4.55 -8.85 10.10
CA GLU A 151 4.15 -10.12 9.51
C GLU A 151 2.62 -10.15 9.42
N PRO A 152 2.04 -10.17 8.21
CA PRO A 152 0.60 -10.10 8.05
C PRO A 152 -0.06 -11.43 8.40
N GLU A 153 -1.29 -11.35 8.87
CA GLU A 153 -2.14 -12.52 9.07
C GLU A 153 -2.42 -13.23 7.74
N HIS A 154 -2.67 -14.53 7.81
CA HIS A 154 -3.05 -15.39 6.68
C HIS A 154 -2.01 -15.51 5.56
N GLY A 155 -0.77 -15.06 5.76
CA GLY A 155 0.26 -15.08 4.73
C GLY A 155 -0.07 -14.25 3.49
N LEU A 156 -0.92 -13.23 3.65
CA LEU A 156 -1.37 -12.34 2.57
C LEU A 156 -0.79 -10.94 2.75
N ILE A 157 -0.04 -10.48 1.78
CA ILE A 157 0.40 -9.08 1.64
C ILE A 157 -0.33 -8.47 0.45
N ALA A 158 -0.84 -7.25 0.62
CA ALA A 158 -1.29 -6.42 -0.48
C ALA A 158 -1.00 -4.96 -0.16
N MET A 159 -0.30 -4.25 -1.05
CA MET A 159 0.14 -2.89 -0.83
C MET A 159 0.12 -2.04 -2.11
N GLY A 160 0.15 -0.73 -1.92
CA GLY A 160 0.08 0.26 -2.98
C GLY A 160 -1.36 0.69 -3.31
N SER A 161 -1.55 1.48 -4.37
CA SER A 161 -2.83 2.11 -4.73
C SER A 161 -3.97 1.13 -5.01
N GLY A 162 -3.68 0.01 -5.64
CA GLY A 162 -4.65 -1.08 -5.89
C GLY A 162 -4.67 -2.13 -4.77
N GLY A 163 -3.84 -1.97 -3.73
CA GLY A 163 -3.64 -2.97 -2.67
C GLY A 163 -4.93 -3.37 -1.97
N GLY A 164 -5.80 -2.41 -1.61
CA GLY A 164 -7.06 -2.70 -0.93
C GLY A 164 -8.01 -3.57 -1.77
N PHE A 165 -8.09 -3.34 -3.08
CA PHE A 165 -8.89 -4.16 -4.00
C PHE A 165 -8.32 -5.58 -4.12
N ALA A 166 -6.99 -5.67 -4.29
CA ALA A 166 -6.29 -6.94 -4.37
C ALA A 166 -6.41 -7.73 -3.06
N GLN A 167 -6.29 -7.07 -1.91
CA GLN A 167 -6.44 -7.70 -0.60
C GLN A 167 -7.83 -8.31 -0.41
N ALA A 168 -8.88 -7.54 -0.69
CA ALA A 168 -10.25 -8.02 -0.57
C ALA A 168 -10.51 -9.23 -1.49
N ALA A 169 -10.04 -9.18 -2.73
CA ALA A 169 -10.15 -10.28 -3.67
C ALA A 169 -9.38 -11.53 -3.20
N ALA A 170 -8.10 -11.36 -2.82
CA ALA A 170 -7.26 -12.48 -2.36
C ALA A 170 -7.81 -13.12 -1.08
N MET A 171 -8.30 -12.33 -0.11
CA MET A 171 -8.94 -12.85 1.11
C MET A 171 -10.17 -13.69 0.80
N ALA A 172 -11.05 -13.23 -0.09
CA ALA A 172 -12.24 -13.96 -0.49
C ALA A 172 -11.87 -15.30 -1.15
N LEU A 173 -10.89 -15.30 -2.04
CA LEU A 173 -10.41 -16.50 -2.74
C LEU A 173 -9.73 -17.47 -1.78
N LEU A 174 -8.89 -16.99 -0.86
CA LEU A 174 -8.25 -17.82 0.18
C LEU A 174 -9.27 -18.55 1.05
N GLN A 175 -10.38 -17.88 1.40
CA GLN A 175 -11.38 -18.41 2.30
C GLN A 175 -12.42 -19.33 1.63
N LYS A 176 -12.67 -19.15 0.33
CA LYS A 176 -13.80 -19.74 -0.37
C LYS A 176 -13.45 -20.69 -1.51
N THR A 177 -12.17 -20.81 -1.83
CA THR A 177 -11.71 -21.64 -2.95
C THR A 177 -10.50 -22.49 -2.60
N GLU A 178 -10.22 -23.47 -3.44
CA GLU A 178 -9.01 -24.32 -3.38
C GLU A 178 -7.95 -23.87 -4.42
N LEU A 179 -8.06 -22.66 -4.96
CA LEU A 179 -7.09 -22.12 -5.90
C LEU A 179 -5.67 -22.08 -5.31
N SER A 180 -4.68 -22.27 -6.12
CA SER A 180 -3.26 -22.17 -5.74
C SER A 180 -2.88 -20.73 -5.37
N ALA A 181 -1.78 -20.55 -4.64
CA ALA A 181 -1.24 -19.23 -4.32
C ALA A 181 -1.04 -18.37 -5.59
N ARG A 182 -0.60 -18.99 -6.69
CA ARG A 182 -0.41 -18.33 -7.97
C ARG A 182 -1.72 -17.82 -8.57
N GLU A 183 -2.72 -18.69 -8.69
CA GLU A 183 -4.03 -18.32 -9.25
C GLU A 183 -4.70 -17.22 -8.44
N ILE A 184 -4.59 -17.26 -7.10
CA ILE A 184 -5.11 -16.22 -6.21
C ILE A 184 -4.39 -14.89 -6.45
N THR A 185 -3.05 -14.90 -6.54
CA THR A 185 -2.24 -13.70 -6.77
C THR A 185 -2.58 -13.07 -8.12
N GLU A 186 -2.62 -13.86 -9.19
CA GLU A 186 -2.98 -13.40 -10.54
C GLU A 186 -4.39 -12.82 -10.60
N THR A 187 -5.36 -13.53 -10.03
CA THR A 187 -6.76 -13.09 -10.02
C THR A 187 -6.93 -11.81 -9.23
N ALA A 188 -6.32 -11.69 -8.05
CA ALA A 188 -6.39 -10.50 -7.22
C ALA A 188 -5.78 -9.27 -7.89
N LEU A 189 -4.64 -9.42 -8.57
CA LEU A 189 -4.00 -8.35 -9.34
C LEU A 189 -4.83 -7.93 -10.55
N ASN A 190 -5.43 -8.88 -11.28
CA ASN A 190 -6.32 -8.58 -12.40
C ASN A 190 -7.58 -7.83 -11.96
N ILE A 191 -8.18 -8.20 -10.82
CA ILE A 191 -9.30 -7.49 -10.23
C ILE A 191 -8.87 -6.07 -9.84
N ALA A 192 -7.73 -5.91 -9.16
CA ALA A 192 -7.21 -4.59 -8.83
C ALA A 192 -6.95 -3.73 -10.08
N GLY A 193 -6.39 -4.32 -11.15
CA GLY A 193 -6.14 -3.65 -12.43
C GLY A 193 -7.41 -3.25 -13.19
N SER A 194 -8.55 -3.89 -12.91
CA SER A 194 -9.84 -3.52 -13.50
C SER A 194 -10.54 -2.38 -12.75
N ILE A 195 -10.10 -2.07 -11.53
CA ILE A 195 -10.74 -1.07 -10.65
C ILE A 195 -9.84 0.15 -10.44
N CYS A 196 -8.55 -0.07 -10.17
CA CYS A 196 -7.60 0.97 -9.83
C CYS A 196 -6.96 1.55 -11.10
N VAL A 197 -7.14 2.84 -11.35
CA VAL A 197 -6.57 3.55 -12.52
C VAL A 197 -5.04 3.59 -12.54
N PHE A 198 -4.38 3.29 -11.43
CA PHE A 198 -2.93 3.27 -11.28
C PHE A 198 -2.34 1.85 -11.31
N THR A 199 -3.14 0.87 -11.71
CA THR A 199 -2.77 -0.55 -11.78
C THR A 199 -3.14 -1.09 -13.14
N ASN A 200 -2.23 -1.80 -13.80
CA ASN A 200 -2.52 -2.46 -15.05
C ASN A 200 -2.44 -4.00 -14.93
N GLN A 201 -2.72 -4.71 -16.04
CA GLN A 201 -2.73 -6.17 -16.10
C GLN A 201 -1.42 -6.76 -16.66
N ASN A 202 -0.36 -5.97 -16.82
CA ASN A 202 0.95 -6.47 -17.19
C ASN A 202 1.67 -6.95 -15.92
N LEU A 203 1.48 -8.20 -15.56
CA LEU A 203 1.92 -8.74 -14.29
C LEU A 203 3.35 -9.29 -14.38
N THR A 204 4.13 -9.08 -13.31
CA THR A 204 5.35 -9.84 -13.01
C THR A 204 5.06 -10.69 -11.78
N ILE A 205 5.24 -12.02 -11.89
CA ILE A 205 4.94 -12.96 -10.82
C ILE A 205 6.15 -13.86 -10.59
N GLU A 206 6.55 -13.97 -9.33
CA GLU A 206 7.62 -14.83 -8.84
C GLU A 206 7.07 -15.76 -7.77
N GLU A 207 7.59 -16.98 -7.68
CA GLU A 207 7.15 -17.97 -6.69
C GLU A 207 8.33 -18.69 -6.06
N GLU A 208 8.20 -19.06 -4.78
CA GLU A 208 9.20 -19.78 -4.00
C GLU A 208 8.53 -20.92 -3.23
N ASP A 209 9.18 -22.07 -3.16
CA ASP A 209 8.72 -23.17 -2.35
C ASP A 209 8.98 -22.88 -0.87
N CYS A 210 7.98 -23.14 -0.02
CA CYS A 210 8.09 -22.98 1.42
C CYS A 210 8.57 -24.30 2.07
N ALA A 211 9.28 -24.20 3.18
CA ALA A 211 9.51 -25.36 4.02
C ALA A 211 8.17 -25.90 4.54
N GLU A 212 7.98 -27.23 4.49
CA GLU A 212 6.85 -27.93 5.12
C GLU A 212 6.91 -27.83 6.64
#